data_c99784b0d931c9d264e2634c47dfdf64
#
_entry.id   c99784b0d931c9d264e2634c47dfdf64
#
_cell.length_a   1.000
_cell.length_b   1.000
_cell.length_c   1.000
_cell.angle_alpha   90.00
_cell.angle_beta   90.00
_cell.angle_gamma   90.00
#
_symmetry.space_group_name_H-M   'P 1'
#
loop_
_entity.id
_entity.type
_entity.pdbx_description
1 polymer ?
#
loop_
_entity_poly.entity_id
_entity_poly.type
_entity_poly.pdbx_seq_one_letter_code
_entity_poly.pdbx_strand_id
1 'polypeptide(L)'
;MADCNQCLLRDTFWLNQLAVGGQGTVAWVGGETNVRRRLLEMGFCNGTCVEMLRRAPLGDPIEFRLRGYCVSLRDEQARHIRVMTA
;
A
#
# COMPACT_ATOMS: atom_id res chain seq x y z
N MET A 1 -11.29 -17.48 -13.36
CA MET A 1 -11.09 -16.47 -14.08
C MET A 1 -9.74 -15.84 -14.19
N ALA A 2 -9.04 -16.26 -15.21
CA ALA A 2 -7.74 -15.69 -15.51
C ALA A 2 -7.85 -14.20 -15.76
N ASP A 3 -8.97 -13.79 -16.33
CA ASP A 3 -9.18 -12.40 -16.67
C ASP A 3 -9.16 -11.49 -15.44
N CYS A 4 -9.71 -11.98 -14.33
CA CYS A 4 -9.73 -11.19 -13.11
C CYS A 4 -8.31 -10.95 -12.60
N ASN A 5 -7.46 -11.99 -12.69
CA ASN A 5 -6.08 -11.85 -12.26
C ASN A 5 -5.34 -10.87 -13.16
N GLN A 6 -5.60 -10.91 -14.44
CA GLN A 6 -4.95 -9.98 -15.37
C GLN A 6 -5.40 -8.56 -15.12
N CYS A 7 -6.67 -8.37 -14.81
CA CYS A 7 -7.17 -7.05 -14.49
C CYS A 7 -6.50 -6.52 -13.23
N LEU A 8 -6.36 -7.36 -12.22
CA LEU A 8 -5.69 -6.96 -10.99
C LEU A 8 -4.25 -6.56 -11.26
N LEU A 9 -3.55 -7.34 -12.09
CA LEU A 9 -2.16 -7.04 -12.39
C LEU A 9 -2.01 -5.73 -13.15
N ARG A 10 -2.95 -5.44 -14.05
CA ARG A 10 -2.86 -4.22 -14.83
C ARG A 10 -3.22 -2.99 -14.02
N ASP A 11 -4.07 -3.16 -13.01
CA ASP A 11 -4.55 -2.04 -12.22
C ASP A 11 -3.87 -1.92 -10.88
N THR A 12 -2.75 -2.61 -10.70
CA THR A 12 -2.05 -2.57 -9.43
C THR A 12 -0.84 -1.66 -9.51
N PHE A 13 -0.54 -1.05 -8.37
CA PHE A 13 0.62 -0.18 -8.20
C PHE A 13 1.30 -0.56 -6.91
N TRP A 14 2.58 -0.22 -6.80
CA TRP A 14 3.26 -0.28 -5.52
C TRP A 14 2.71 0.86 -4.66
N LEU A 15 2.58 0.61 -3.37
CA LEU A 15 1.98 1.59 -2.48
C LEU A 15 2.68 2.95 -2.55
N ASN A 16 4.00 2.94 -2.72
CA ASN A 16 4.76 4.18 -2.79
C ASN A 16 4.55 4.95 -4.10
N GLN A 17 3.82 4.38 -5.04
CA GLN A 17 3.52 5.03 -6.31
C GLN A 17 2.19 5.77 -6.32
N LEU A 18 1.41 5.63 -5.25
CA LEU A 18 0.14 6.35 -5.18
C LEU A 18 0.40 7.86 -5.14
N ALA A 19 -0.47 8.61 -5.79
CA ALA A 19 -0.41 10.07 -5.70
C ALA A 19 -1.00 10.52 -4.37
N VAL A 20 -0.63 11.71 -3.95
CA VAL A 20 -1.20 12.31 -2.74
C VAL A 20 -2.71 12.42 -2.93
N GLY A 21 -3.46 11.92 -1.96
CA GLY A 21 -4.92 11.87 -2.06
C GLY A 21 -5.44 10.65 -2.77
N GLY A 22 -4.54 9.84 -3.34
CA GLY A 22 -4.95 8.63 -4.04
C GLY A 22 -5.32 7.53 -3.08
N GLN A 23 -6.20 6.65 -3.52
CA GLN A 23 -6.69 5.53 -2.72
C GLN A 23 -6.45 4.23 -3.46
N GLY A 24 -6.30 3.16 -2.69
CA GLY A 24 -6.17 1.84 -3.27
C GLY A 24 -6.51 0.78 -2.24
N THR A 25 -6.71 -0.42 -2.72
CA THR A 25 -7.00 -1.56 -1.87
C THR A 25 -5.78 -2.48 -1.90
N VAL A 26 -5.33 -2.89 -0.72
CA VAL A 26 -4.16 -3.76 -0.63
C VAL A 26 -4.46 -5.08 -1.33
N ALA A 27 -3.64 -5.43 -2.30
CA ALA A 27 -3.79 -6.66 -3.06
C ALA A 27 -2.74 -7.69 -2.68
N TRP A 28 -1.57 -7.25 -2.23
CA TRP A 28 -0.49 -8.17 -1.92
C TRP A 28 0.55 -7.48 -1.05
N VAL A 29 1.07 -8.22 -0.08
CA VAL A 29 2.12 -7.72 0.81
C VAL A 29 3.31 -8.68 0.73
N GLY A 30 4.46 -8.14 0.38
CA GLY A 30 5.66 -8.95 0.21
C GLY A 30 6.77 -8.54 1.16
N GLY A 31 8.01 -8.85 0.76
CA GLY A 31 9.18 -8.55 1.55
C GLY A 31 9.61 -9.72 2.41
N GLU A 32 10.67 -9.51 3.17
CA GLU A 32 11.14 -10.52 4.11
C GLU A 32 10.07 -10.80 5.16
N THR A 33 10.18 -11.97 5.79
CA THR A 33 9.20 -12.39 6.78
C THR A 33 8.98 -11.34 7.86
N ASN A 34 10.05 -10.75 8.37
CA ASN A 34 9.93 -9.76 9.43
C ASN A 34 9.26 -8.48 8.94
N VAL A 35 9.64 -8.03 7.75
CA VAL A 35 9.05 -6.84 7.17
C VAL A 35 7.58 -7.07 6.88
N ARG A 36 7.27 -8.21 6.26
CA ARG A 36 5.91 -8.55 5.91
C ARG A 36 5.02 -8.64 7.16
N ARG A 37 5.54 -9.29 8.21
CA ARG A 37 4.79 -9.42 9.45
C ARG A 37 4.48 -8.05 10.05
N ARG A 38 5.48 -7.17 10.05
CA ARG A 38 5.30 -5.83 10.61
C ARG A 38 4.23 -5.06 9.84
N LEU A 39 4.26 -5.15 8.52
CA LEU A 39 3.27 -4.47 7.69
C LEU A 39 1.87 -5.00 7.96
N LEU A 40 1.74 -6.32 8.08
CA LEU A 40 0.45 -6.93 8.39
C LEU A 40 -0.06 -6.49 9.75
N GLU A 41 0.83 -6.38 10.73
CA GLU A 41 0.45 -5.94 12.07
C GLU A 41 0.00 -4.49 12.08
N MET A 42 0.53 -3.69 11.16
CA MET A 42 0.10 -2.31 11.04
C MET A 42 -1.26 -2.16 10.35
N GLY A 43 -1.77 -3.24 9.79
CA GLY A 43 -3.09 -3.23 9.17
C GLY A 43 -3.09 -3.33 7.65
N PHE A 44 -1.93 -3.47 7.02
CA PHE A 44 -1.85 -3.60 5.56
C PHE A 44 -2.16 -5.03 5.15
N CYS A 45 -3.41 -5.40 5.30
CA CYS A 45 -3.88 -6.73 4.94
C CYS A 45 -4.60 -6.68 3.61
N ASN A 46 -4.62 -7.81 2.91
CA ASN A 46 -5.34 -7.87 1.64
C ASN A 46 -6.79 -7.41 1.84
N GLY A 47 -7.24 -6.55 0.94
CA GLY A 47 -8.60 -6.03 1.00
C GLY A 47 -8.76 -4.75 1.81
N THR A 48 -7.70 -4.30 2.48
CA THR A 48 -7.77 -3.06 3.26
C THR A 48 -7.65 -1.87 2.33
N CYS A 49 -8.54 -0.90 2.50
CA CYS A 49 -8.49 0.34 1.73
C CYS A 49 -7.48 1.29 2.37
N VAL A 50 -6.60 1.84 1.55
CA VAL A 50 -5.54 2.72 1.99
C VAL A 50 -5.58 4.01 1.20
N GLU A 51 -5.36 5.13 1.87
CA GLU A 51 -5.28 6.43 1.22
C GLU A 51 -3.92 7.04 1.53
N MET A 52 -3.25 7.59 0.52
CA MET A 52 -2.02 8.32 0.74
C MET A 52 -2.38 9.75 1.15
N LEU A 53 -1.96 10.14 2.35
CA LEU A 53 -2.26 11.46 2.87
C LEU A 53 -1.25 12.49 2.41
N ARG A 54 0.03 12.17 2.58
CA ARG A 54 1.10 13.09 2.16
C ARG A 54 2.46 12.42 2.25
N ARG A 55 3.43 13.06 1.62
CA ARG A 55 4.84 12.69 1.75
C ARG A 55 5.56 13.76 2.52
N ALA A 56 6.57 13.37 3.28
CA ALA A 56 7.43 14.35 3.92
C ALA A 56 8.15 15.17 2.84
N PRO A 57 8.68 16.35 3.19
CA PRO A 57 9.31 17.23 2.19
C PRO A 57 10.42 16.56 1.40
N LEU A 58 11.13 15.59 1.98
CA LEU A 58 12.18 14.87 1.28
C LEU A 58 11.67 13.57 0.65
N GLY A 59 10.37 13.37 0.66
CA GLY A 59 9.77 12.19 0.07
C GLY A 59 9.60 11.01 1.01
N ASP A 60 10.14 11.10 2.22
CA ASP A 60 10.13 10.00 3.17
C ASP A 60 10.14 10.57 4.57
N PRO A 61 9.31 10.08 5.50
CA PRO A 61 8.33 9.00 5.35
C PRO A 61 7.06 9.43 4.63
N ILE A 62 6.23 8.45 4.32
CA ILE A 62 4.95 8.68 3.65
C ILE A 62 3.84 8.36 4.64
N GLU A 63 2.83 9.24 4.72
CA GLU A 63 1.71 9.01 5.62
C GLU A 63 0.52 8.44 4.88
N PHE A 64 -0.07 7.41 5.46
CA PHE A 64 -1.23 6.72 4.91
C PHE A 64 -2.34 6.65 5.94
N ARG A 65 -3.58 6.61 5.45
CA ARG A 65 -4.74 6.36 6.30
C ARG A 65 -5.35 5.02 5.95
N LEU A 66 -5.61 4.21 6.95
CA LEU A 66 -6.29 2.93 6.77
C LEU A 66 -7.08 2.63 8.03
N ARG A 67 -8.28 2.08 7.84
CA ARG A 67 -9.17 1.66 8.94
C ARG A 67 -9.40 2.74 9.98
N GLY A 68 -9.41 4.01 9.54
CA GLY A 68 -9.73 5.10 10.45
C GLY A 68 -8.57 5.64 11.26
N TYR A 69 -7.35 5.16 11.02
CA TYR A 69 -6.17 5.70 11.69
C TYR A 69 -5.06 5.92 10.66
N CYS A 70 -4.05 6.67 11.08
CA CYS A 70 -2.95 7.03 10.19
C CYS A 70 -1.68 6.32 10.60
N VAL A 71 -0.89 5.92 9.61
CA VAL A 71 0.41 5.32 9.85
C VAL A 71 1.41 5.96 8.93
N SER A 72 2.68 5.92 9.33
CA SER A 72 3.78 6.39 8.50
C SER A 72 4.63 5.22 8.10
N LEU A 73 4.97 5.14 6.82
CA LEU A 73 5.86 4.12 6.31
C LEU A 73 7.02 4.78 5.61
N ARG A 74 8.17 4.16 5.70
CA ARG A 74 9.29 4.54 4.86
C ARG A 74 9.03 4.06 3.44
N ASP A 75 9.61 4.76 2.48
CA ASP A 75 9.45 4.39 1.07
C ASP A 75 9.86 2.93 0.84
N GLU A 76 10.96 2.51 1.46
CA GLU A 76 11.43 1.14 1.30
C GLU A 76 10.45 0.11 1.85
N GLN A 77 9.60 0.50 2.78
CA GLN A 77 8.56 -0.39 3.30
C GLN A 77 7.36 -0.39 2.37
N ALA A 78 6.98 0.79 1.89
CA ALA A 78 5.81 0.92 1.04
C ALA A 78 5.99 0.20 -0.30
N ARG A 79 7.22 0.07 -0.77
CA ARG A 79 7.47 -0.59 -2.05
C ARG A 79 7.22 -2.08 -2.04
N HIS A 80 6.96 -2.66 -0.86
CA HIS A 80 6.66 -4.08 -0.75
C HIS A 80 5.17 -4.37 -0.79
N ILE A 81 4.34 -3.34 -0.89
CA ILE A 81 2.89 -3.50 -0.88
C ILE A 81 2.33 -3.14 -2.23
N ARG A 82 1.51 -4.03 -2.78
CA ARG A 82 0.78 -3.76 -4.01
C ARG A 82 -0.63 -3.38 -3.68
N VAL A 83 -1.11 -2.34 -4.34
CA VAL A 83 -2.48 -1.88 -4.16
C VAL A 83 -3.17 -1.83 -5.51
N MET A 84 -4.48 -1.98 -5.45
CA MET A 84 -5.33 -1.95 -6.62
C MET A 84 -6.18 -0.69 -6.51
N THR A 85 -6.17 0.13 -7.56
CA THR A 85 -7.00 1.32 -7.57
C THR A 85 -8.36 1.00 -8.15
N ALA A 86 -9.37 1.70 -7.66
CA ALA A 86 -10.73 1.47 -8.11
C ALA A 86 -10.95 1.99 -9.52
#